data_b45782d7cb06804ea7bf0037b6782c9d
#
_entry.id   b45782d7cb06804ea7bf0037b6782c9d
#
_cell.length_a   1.000
_cell.length_b   1.000
_cell.length_c   1.000
_cell.angle_alpha   90.00
_cell.angle_beta   90.00
_cell.angle_gamma   90.00
#
_symmetry.space_group_name_H-M   'P 1'
#
loop_
_entity.id
_entity.type
_entity.pdbx_description
1 polymer ?
#
loop_
_entity_poly.entity_id
_entity_poly.type
_entity_poly.pdbx_seq_one_letter_code
_entity_poly.pdbx_strand_id
1 'polypeptide(L)'
;MIDGFVELGAIAANCHDHVLTWEKPEDFERLTWDVNAVFGPNPVWGNWRDAPEVDSSNRSILEKVEKTIGDRLDKFGQSHDRFNLIHADMRLANLLVGIGQTRLIDFDDCGWGWFMYDFAAAISFIEDDPRIPKLKEAWVRGYRSVRKLSIEQEVEIDTFVMLRRMALLSWIGSHIEAPEPQELAPGFASTTAHLGQIWMDNLDV
;
A
#
# COMPACT_ATOMS: atom_id res chain seq x y z
N MET A 1 -10.11 -3.30 16.92
CA MET A 1 -9.15 -3.09 15.81
C MET A 1 -8.69 -4.41 15.20
N ILE A 2 -8.12 -5.36 15.95
CA ILE A 2 -7.63 -6.66 15.41
C ILE A 2 -8.75 -7.41 14.66
N ASP A 3 -9.93 -7.57 15.26
CA ASP A 3 -11.06 -8.24 14.59
C ASP A 3 -11.51 -7.53 13.31
N GLY A 4 -11.43 -6.19 13.28
CA GLY A 4 -11.71 -5.42 12.09
C GLY A 4 -10.72 -5.69 10.94
N PHE A 5 -9.44 -5.97 11.25
CA PHE A 5 -8.47 -6.36 10.25
C PHE A 5 -8.66 -7.80 9.74
N VAL A 6 -9.20 -8.71 10.56
CA VAL A 6 -9.63 -10.03 10.06
C VAL A 6 -10.75 -9.87 9.05
N GLU A 7 -11.77 -9.07 9.37
CA GLU A 7 -12.88 -8.80 8.47
C GLU A 7 -12.42 -8.09 7.19
N LEU A 8 -11.56 -7.09 7.31
CA LEU A 8 -11.00 -6.36 6.17
C LEU A 8 -10.19 -7.28 5.25
N GLY A 9 -9.38 -8.19 5.80
CA GLY A 9 -8.66 -9.18 5.00
C GLY A 9 -9.59 -10.09 4.22
N ALA A 10 -10.70 -10.53 4.81
CA ALA A 10 -11.71 -11.32 4.13
C ALA A 10 -12.44 -10.52 3.02
N ILE A 11 -12.73 -9.24 3.27
CA ILE A 11 -13.33 -8.34 2.27
C ILE A 11 -12.36 -8.16 1.08
N ALA A 12 -11.08 -7.87 1.36
CA ALA A 12 -10.05 -7.75 0.32
C ALA A 12 -9.96 -9.02 -0.54
N ALA A 13 -9.91 -10.18 0.10
CA ALA A 13 -9.87 -11.47 -0.61
C ALA A 13 -11.08 -11.69 -1.51
N ASN A 14 -12.28 -11.32 -1.07
CA ASN A 14 -13.49 -11.41 -1.91
C ASN A 14 -13.42 -10.46 -3.12
N CYS A 15 -12.94 -9.23 -2.93
CA CYS A 15 -12.72 -8.29 -4.04
C CYS A 15 -11.71 -8.86 -5.04
N HIS A 16 -10.58 -9.39 -4.57
CA HIS A 16 -9.53 -9.96 -5.42
C HIS A 16 -9.98 -11.24 -6.15
N ASP A 17 -10.80 -12.09 -5.53
CA ASP A 17 -11.38 -13.26 -6.23
C ASP A 17 -12.39 -12.84 -7.27
N HIS A 18 -13.20 -11.81 -7.00
CA HIS A 18 -14.18 -11.29 -7.96
C HIS A 18 -13.48 -10.82 -9.23
N VAL A 19 -12.43 -10.01 -9.14
CA VAL A 19 -11.76 -9.42 -10.31
C VAL A 19 -11.03 -10.43 -11.19
N LEU A 20 -10.70 -11.63 -10.67
CA LEU A 20 -10.08 -12.69 -11.48
C LEU A 20 -11.01 -13.27 -12.54
N THR A 21 -12.32 -13.19 -12.30
CA THR A 21 -13.34 -13.72 -13.21
C THR A 21 -14.23 -12.64 -13.83
N TRP A 22 -14.02 -11.38 -13.41
CA TRP A 22 -14.76 -10.26 -13.92
C TRP A 22 -14.38 -9.94 -15.36
N GLU A 23 -15.38 -9.89 -16.24
CA GLU A 23 -15.20 -9.49 -17.63
C GLU A 23 -15.12 -7.97 -17.72
N LYS A 24 -13.89 -7.47 -17.93
CA LYS A 24 -13.63 -6.04 -18.03
C LYS A 24 -14.28 -5.47 -19.31
N PRO A 25 -15.10 -4.39 -19.20
CA PRO A 25 -15.57 -3.65 -20.38
C PRO A 25 -14.41 -3.11 -21.22
N GLU A 26 -14.59 -3.02 -22.55
CA GLU A 26 -13.51 -2.60 -23.47
C GLU A 26 -13.00 -1.18 -23.19
N ASP A 27 -13.87 -0.30 -22.73
CA ASP A 27 -13.59 1.13 -22.42
C ASP A 27 -13.30 1.39 -20.94
N PHE A 28 -13.09 0.35 -20.14
CA PHE A 28 -12.78 0.50 -18.72
C PHE A 28 -11.32 0.91 -18.52
N GLU A 29 -11.10 2.15 -18.11
CA GLU A 29 -9.79 2.72 -17.83
C GLU A 29 -9.68 3.09 -16.35
N ARG A 30 -8.56 2.73 -15.71
CA ARG A 30 -8.23 3.06 -14.32
C ARG A 30 -6.74 3.29 -14.17
N LEU A 31 -6.37 3.97 -13.09
CA LEU A 31 -4.98 4.17 -12.69
C LEU A 31 -4.24 2.83 -12.54
N THR A 32 -2.93 2.89 -12.58
CA THR A 32 -2.07 1.76 -12.24
C THR A 32 -1.22 2.15 -11.04
N TRP A 33 -1.17 1.29 -10.04
CA TRP A 33 -0.41 1.46 -8.79
C TRP A 33 0.80 0.52 -8.81
N ASP A 34 1.71 0.75 -9.75
CA ASP A 34 2.96 0.01 -9.87
C ASP A 34 4.18 0.89 -9.54
N VAL A 35 5.36 0.32 -9.67
CA VAL A 35 6.64 1.02 -9.42
C VAL A 35 6.78 2.27 -10.29
N ASN A 36 6.33 2.20 -11.55
CA ASN A 36 6.40 3.34 -12.47
C ASN A 36 5.42 4.45 -12.10
N ALA A 37 4.24 4.08 -11.60
CA ALA A 37 3.24 5.03 -11.12
C ALA A 37 3.70 5.81 -9.86
N VAL A 38 4.58 5.21 -9.06
CA VAL A 38 5.11 5.84 -7.84
C VAL A 38 6.46 6.52 -8.08
N PHE A 39 7.37 5.92 -8.84
CA PHE A 39 8.76 6.38 -8.98
C PHE A 39 9.16 6.74 -10.41
N GLY A 40 8.28 6.53 -11.39
CA GLY A 40 8.57 6.79 -12.80
C GLY A 40 8.73 8.28 -13.12
N PRO A 41 8.92 8.62 -14.39
CA PRO A 41 9.14 10.00 -14.82
C PRO A 41 7.92 10.91 -14.66
N ASN A 42 6.71 10.34 -14.58
CA ASN A 42 5.45 11.06 -14.37
C ASN A 42 4.63 10.35 -13.28
N PRO A 43 5.07 10.40 -12.02
CA PRO A 43 4.42 9.68 -10.95
C PRO A 43 3.06 10.28 -10.61
N VAL A 44 2.10 9.44 -10.19
CA VAL A 44 0.70 9.83 -9.94
C VAL A 44 0.58 10.96 -8.92
N TRP A 45 1.36 10.90 -7.85
CA TRP A 45 1.35 11.89 -6.77
C TRP A 45 2.61 12.76 -6.70
N GLY A 46 3.36 12.85 -7.79
CA GLY A 46 4.58 13.66 -7.83
C GLY A 46 5.80 12.93 -7.29
N ASN A 47 6.92 13.65 -7.23
CA ASN A 47 8.21 13.09 -6.86
C ASN A 47 8.42 13.22 -5.34
N TRP A 48 8.66 12.12 -4.65
CA TRP A 48 8.92 12.11 -3.20
C TRP A 48 10.15 12.98 -2.81
N ARG A 49 11.06 13.23 -3.75
CA ARG A 49 12.25 14.07 -3.52
C ARG A 49 11.91 15.54 -3.29
N ASP A 50 10.70 15.95 -3.70
CA ASP A 50 10.19 17.30 -3.55
C ASP A 50 9.32 17.46 -2.29
N ALA A 51 9.13 16.37 -1.53
CA ALA A 51 8.33 16.40 -0.31
C ALA A 51 9.04 17.19 0.81
N PRO A 52 8.27 17.81 1.72
CA PRO A 52 8.82 18.51 2.88
C PRO A 52 9.79 17.64 3.69
N GLU A 53 10.82 18.27 4.25
CA GLU A 53 11.83 17.64 5.10
C GLU A 53 12.66 16.53 4.44
N VAL A 54 12.56 16.33 3.13
CA VAL A 54 13.49 15.48 2.38
C VAL A 54 14.80 16.24 2.19
N ASP A 55 15.81 15.85 2.94
CA ASP A 55 17.13 16.50 2.98
C ASP A 55 18.27 15.48 2.73
N SER A 56 19.52 15.95 2.82
CA SER A 56 20.68 15.11 2.60
C SER A 56 20.83 13.95 3.61
N SER A 57 20.22 14.04 4.79
CA SER A 57 20.34 13.04 5.85
C SER A 57 19.46 11.81 5.58
N ASN A 58 18.28 12.01 5.01
CA ASN A 58 17.30 10.93 4.75
C ASN A 58 17.26 10.51 3.28
N ARG A 59 17.58 11.39 2.34
CA ARG A 59 17.52 11.14 0.89
C ARG A 59 18.27 9.89 0.45
N SER A 60 19.50 9.71 0.94
CA SER A 60 20.32 8.57 0.54
C SER A 60 19.72 7.21 0.96
N ILE A 61 19.01 7.18 2.08
CA ILE A 61 18.27 5.99 2.54
C ILE A 61 17.04 5.78 1.67
N LEU A 62 16.25 6.84 1.43
CA LEU A 62 15.06 6.78 0.59
C LEU A 62 15.36 6.35 -0.86
N GLU A 63 16.50 6.76 -1.42
CA GLU A 63 16.97 6.30 -2.73
C GLU A 63 17.30 4.79 -2.75
N LYS A 64 17.87 4.27 -1.67
CA LYS A 64 18.09 2.82 -1.52
C LYS A 64 16.77 2.07 -1.37
N VAL A 65 15.82 2.63 -0.61
CA VAL A 65 14.47 2.07 -0.45
C VAL A 65 13.77 1.98 -1.80
N GLU A 66 13.73 3.09 -2.57
CA GLU A 66 13.16 3.13 -3.93
C GLU A 66 13.77 2.03 -4.82
N LYS A 67 15.11 1.96 -4.86
CA LYS A 67 15.82 0.95 -5.66
C LYS A 67 15.46 -0.46 -5.22
N THR A 68 15.46 -0.73 -3.91
CA THR A 68 15.19 -2.06 -3.35
C THR A 68 13.74 -2.49 -3.63
N ILE A 69 12.77 -1.57 -3.52
CA ILE A 69 11.38 -1.82 -3.91
C ILE A 69 11.31 -2.21 -5.39
N GLY A 70 11.94 -1.43 -6.28
CA GLY A 70 11.97 -1.69 -7.71
C GLY A 70 12.53 -3.07 -8.04
N ASP A 71 13.72 -3.40 -7.50
CA ASP A 71 14.39 -4.68 -7.71
C ASP A 71 13.57 -5.89 -7.22
N ARG A 72 12.83 -5.72 -6.10
CA ARG A 72 11.99 -6.78 -5.54
C ARG A 72 10.72 -6.99 -6.35
N LEU A 73 10.00 -5.91 -6.66
CA LEU A 73 8.73 -6.00 -7.38
C LEU A 73 8.91 -6.40 -8.86
N ASP A 74 10.06 -6.08 -9.47
CA ASP A 74 10.43 -6.61 -10.77
C ASP A 74 10.56 -8.16 -10.74
N LYS A 75 11.20 -8.70 -9.71
CA LYS A 75 11.31 -10.15 -9.50
C LYS A 75 10.00 -10.81 -9.13
N PHE A 76 9.20 -10.14 -8.30
CA PHE A 76 7.88 -10.63 -7.87
C PHE A 76 6.91 -10.72 -9.04
N GLY A 77 7.00 -9.81 -10.00
CA GLY A 77 6.26 -9.80 -11.24
C GLY A 77 4.77 -9.42 -11.07
N GLN A 78 4.06 -9.45 -12.20
CA GLN A 78 2.67 -9.00 -12.32
C GLN A 78 1.79 -10.11 -12.92
N SER A 79 1.95 -11.36 -12.48
CA SER A 79 1.08 -12.44 -12.92
C SER A 79 -0.38 -12.18 -12.46
N HIS A 80 -1.34 -12.66 -13.23
CA HIS A 80 -2.77 -12.40 -13.06
C HIS A 80 -3.33 -12.78 -11.68
N ASP A 81 -2.69 -13.74 -10.99
CA ASP A 81 -3.08 -14.21 -9.66
C ASP A 81 -2.63 -13.31 -8.51
N ARG A 82 -1.81 -12.27 -8.78
CA ARG A 82 -1.26 -11.34 -7.80
C ARG A 82 -1.36 -9.87 -8.20
N PHE A 83 -1.63 -9.58 -9.47
CA PHE A 83 -1.75 -8.22 -10.02
C PHE A 83 -3.02 -8.12 -10.86
N ASN A 84 -3.97 -7.31 -10.42
CA ASN A 84 -5.24 -7.04 -11.11
C ASN A 84 -5.87 -5.77 -10.53
N LEU A 85 -7.17 -5.57 -10.68
CA LEU A 85 -7.88 -4.44 -10.11
C LEU A 85 -7.91 -4.56 -8.58
N ILE A 86 -7.48 -3.52 -7.89
CA ILE A 86 -7.44 -3.38 -6.43
C ILE A 86 -8.21 -2.15 -5.99
N HIS A 87 -8.55 -2.06 -4.71
CA HIS A 87 -9.20 -0.86 -4.15
C HIS A 87 -8.23 0.31 -4.01
N ALA A 88 -6.98 0.03 -3.66
CA ALA A 88 -5.86 0.96 -3.46
C ALA A 88 -6.00 2.00 -2.32
N ASP A 89 -7.18 2.13 -1.70
CA ASP A 89 -7.40 2.96 -0.50
C ASP A 89 -8.31 2.26 0.52
N MET A 90 -8.04 1.00 0.84
CA MET A 90 -8.84 0.16 1.73
C MET A 90 -8.65 0.52 3.21
N ARG A 91 -8.69 1.79 3.56
CA ARG A 91 -8.53 2.30 4.94
C ARG A 91 -9.77 2.01 5.79
N LEU A 92 -9.59 1.98 7.11
CA LEU A 92 -10.72 1.82 8.05
C LEU A 92 -11.78 2.93 7.91
N ALA A 93 -11.37 4.14 7.48
CA ALA A 93 -12.28 5.25 7.19
C ALA A 93 -13.25 4.95 6.04
N ASN A 94 -12.86 4.05 5.12
CA ASN A 94 -13.67 3.63 3.97
C ASN A 94 -14.51 2.39 4.26
N LEU A 95 -14.72 2.05 5.53
CA LEU A 95 -15.59 0.97 5.98
C LEU A 95 -16.84 1.51 6.66
N LEU A 96 -18.00 1.14 6.16
CA LEU A 96 -19.28 1.35 6.82
C LEU A 96 -19.62 0.11 7.64
N VAL A 97 -19.44 0.22 8.96
CA VAL A 97 -19.75 -0.88 9.91
C VAL A 97 -21.19 -0.76 10.35
N GLY A 98 -22.01 -1.74 9.96
CA GLY A 98 -23.42 -1.85 10.34
C GLY A 98 -23.69 -3.11 11.19
N ILE A 99 -24.94 -3.28 11.64
CA ILE A 99 -25.34 -4.47 12.38
C ILE A 99 -25.25 -5.70 11.45
N GLY A 100 -24.24 -6.53 11.68
CA GLY A 100 -24.05 -7.80 10.97
C GLY A 100 -23.47 -7.69 9.56
N GLN A 101 -23.05 -6.51 9.11
CA GLN A 101 -22.43 -6.33 7.80
C GLN A 101 -21.48 -5.12 7.78
N THR A 102 -20.25 -5.33 7.34
CA THR A 102 -19.31 -4.27 6.96
C THR A 102 -19.35 -4.09 5.44
N ARG A 103 -19.37 -2.85 4.97
CA ARG A 103 -19.33 -2.48 3.54
C ARG A 103 -18.13 -1.63 3.25
N LEU A 104 -17.45 -1.93 2.16
CA LEU A 104 -16.39 -1.12 1.60
C LEU A 104 -17.00 -0.05 0.70
N ILE A 105 -16.49 1.18 0.80
CA ILE A 105 -16.90 2.35 0.01
C ILE A 105 -15.67 3.08 -0.53
N ASP A 106 -15.88 4.07 -1.37
CA ASP A 106 -14.84 4.96 -1.89
C ASP A 106 -13.83 4.24 -2.81
N PHE A 107 -14.29 3.94 -4.02
CA PHE A 107 -13.50 3.28 -5.07
C PHE A 107 -12.81 4.28 -6.02
N ASP A 108 -12.61 5.53 -5.59
CA ASP A 108 -12.04 6.57 -6.47
C ASP A 108 -10.59 6.25 -6.84
N ASP A 109 -9.80 5.71 -5.93
CA ASP A 109 -8.43 5.26 -6.16
C ASP A 109 -8.31 3.85 -6.77
N CYS A 110 -9.44 3.14 -6.95
CA CYS A 110 -9.45 1.80 -7.51
C CYS A 110 -8.67 1.75 -8.84
N GLY A 111 -7.73 0.82 -8.96
CA GLY A 111 -6.84 0.74 -10.11
C GLY A 111 -6.12 -0.59 -10.22
N TRP A 112 -5.27 -0.73 -11.23
CA TRP A 112 -4.45 -1.91 -11.45
C TRP A 112 -3.27 -1.91 -10.47
N GLY A 113 -3.12 -3.00 -9.72
CA GLY A 113 -2.04 -3.10 -8.73
C GLY A 113 -1.90 -4.50 -8.18
N TRP A 114 -0.91 -4.69 -7.32
CA TRP A 114 -0.73 -5.95 -6.60
C TRP A 114 -1.74 -6.08 -5.47
N PHE A 115 -2.33 -7.25 -5.32
CA PHE A 115 -3.34 -7.52 -4.30
C PHE A 115 -2.91 -7.16 -2.88
N MET A 116 -1.65 -7.40 -2.53
CA MET A 116 -1.14 -7.09 -1.19
C MET A 116 -0.95 -5.60 -0.92
N TYR A 117 -1.02 -4.75 -1.96
CA TYR A 117 -1.05 -3.30 -1.80
C TYR A 117 -2.28 -2.82 -1.02
N ASP A 118 -3.40 -3.55 -1.07
CA ASP A 118 -4.60 -3.20 -0.29
C ASP A 118 -4.39 -3.31 1.22
N PHE A 119 -3.52 -4.23 1.70
CA PHE A 119 -3.09 -4.19 3.10
C PHE A 119 -2.26 -2.94 3.41
N ALA A 120 -1.32 -2.59 2.54
CA ALA A 120 -0.50 -1.39 2.72
C ALA A 120 -1.38 -0.13 2.76
N ALA A 121 -2.38 -0.04 1.89
CA ALA A 121 -3.36 1.03 1.90
C ALA A 121 -4.17 1.07 3.22
N ALA A 122 -4.53 -0.09 3.78
CA ALA A 122 -5.29 -0.19 5.02
C ALA A 122 -4.59 0.42 6.24
N ILE A 123 -3.26 0.47 6.23
CA ILE A 123 -2.43 1.01 7.33
C ILE A 123 -1.78 2.36 6.98
N SER A 124 -2.26 3.04 5.92
CA SER A 124 -1.75 4.36 5.53
C SER A 124 -1.71 5.32 6.72
N PHE A 125 -0.57 6.00 6.89
CA PHE A 125 -0.25 6.98 7.93
C PHE A 125 -0.08 6.44 9.36
N ILE A 126 -0.14 5.12 9.55
CA ILE A 126 0.11 4.46 10.84
C ILE A 126 1.15 3.33 10.73
N GLU A 127 1.99 3.35 9.70
CA GLU A 127 2.95 2.26 9.40
C GLU A 127 4.01 2.09 10.49
N ASP A 128 4.22 3.10 11.33
CA ASP A 128 5.13 3.08 12.49
C ASP A 128 4.45 2.62 13.80
N ASP A 129 3.15 2.32 13.78
CA ASP A 129 2.45 1.83 14.99
C ASP A 129 2.96 0.42 15.37
N PRO A 130 3.38 0.21 16.64
CA PRO A 130 3.88 -1.09 17.09
C PRO A 130 2.88 -2.25 16.98
N ARG A 131 1.62 -1.97 16.69
CA ARG A 131 0.58 -2.98 16.46
C ARG A 131 0.57 -3.53 15.03
N ILE A 132 1.27 -2.90 14.08
CA ILE A 132 1.25 -3.29 12.67
C ILE A 132 1.53 -4.79 12.45
N PRO A 133 2.52 -5.43 13.08
CA PRO A 133 2.72 -6.87 12.89
C PRO A 133 1.48 -7.70 13.24
N LYS A 134 0.78 -7.36 14.34
CA LYS A 134 -0.46 -8.06 14.74
C LYS A 134 -1.64 -7.77 13.81
N LEU A 135 -1.70 -6.55 13.25
CA LEU A 135 -2.71 -6.18 12.26
C LEU A 135 -2.48 -6.93 10.94
N LYS A 136 -1.21 -7.08 10.51
CA LYS A 136 -0.83 -7.90 9.35
C LYS A 136 -1.23 -9.36 9.53
N GLU A 137 -0.89 -9.97 10.67
CA GLU A 137 -1.30 -11.34 10.99
C GLU A 137 -2.82 -11.52 10.96
N ALA A 138 -3.56 -10.55 11.53
CA ALA A 138 -5.02 -10.57 11.55
C ALA A 138 -5.60 -10.46 10.13
N TRP A 139 -5.11 -9.53 9.31
CA TRP A 139 -5.52 -9.37 7.93
C TRP A 139 -5.20 -10.61 7.09
N VAL A 140 -4.00 -11.16 7.18
CA VAL A 140 -3.58 -12.41 6.50
C VAL A 140 -4.48 -13.57 6.88
N ARG A 141 -4.81 -13.72 8.18
CA ARG A 141 -5.75 -14.75 8.65
C ARG A 141 -7.13 -14.57 8.01
N GLY A 142 -7.66 -13.36 7.96
CA GLY A 142 -8.92 -13.04 7.30
C GLY A 142 -8.87 -13.33 5.80
N TYR A 143 -7.82 -12.88 5.13
CA TYR A 143 -7.60 -13.11 3.71
C TYR A 143 -7.58 -14.61 3.37
N ARG A 144 -6.83 -15.40 4.15
CA ARG A 144 -6.71 -16.86 3.99
C ARG A 144 -8.00 -17.63 4.29
N SER A 145 -8.95 -17.03 5.00
CA SER A 145 -10.27 -17.65 5.21
C SER A 145 -11.12 -17.70 3.93
N VAL A 146 -10.80 -16.86 2.94
CA VAL A 146 -11.50 -16.76 1.66
C VAL A 146 -10.63 -17.24 0.52
N ARG A 147 -9.40 -16.73 0.42
CA ARG A 147 -8.50 -16.95 -0.71
C ARG A 147 -7.14 -17.48 -0.24
N LYS A 148 -6.52 -18.36 -1.03
CA LYS A 148 -5.14 -18.81 -0.76
C LYS A 148 -4.17 -17.63 -0.91
N LEU A 149 -3.26 -17.52 0.04
CA LEU A 149 -2.13 -16.60 0.02
C LEU A 149 -0.84 -17.41 0.18
N SER A 150 0.03 -17.37 -0.82
CA SER A 150 1.32 -18.05 -0.77
C SER A 150 2.26 -17.38 0.23
N ILE A 151 3.28 -18.12 0.68
CA ILE A 151 4.33 -17.55 1.55
C ILE A 151 5.08 -16.42 0.80
N GLU A 152 5.34 -16.60 -0.48
CA GLU A 152 5.96 -15.59 -1.34
C GLU A 152 5.16 -14.27 -1.34
N GLN A 153 3.85 -14.34 -1.53
CA GLN A 153 2.98 -13.16 -1.49
C GLN A 153 2.92 -12.53 -0.08
N GLU A 154 2.89 -13.34 0.97
CA GLU A 154 2.87 -12.83 2.35
C GLU A 154 4.17 -12.11 2.72
N VAL A 155 5.32 -12.65 2.32
CA VAL A 155 6.64 -12.03 2.57
C VAL A 155 6.76 -10.67 1.86
N GLU A 156 6.16 -10.52 0.68
CA GLU A 156 6.19 -9.24 -0.06
C GLU A 156 5.26 -8.17 0.50
N ILE A 157 4.38 -8.45 1.46
CA ILE A 157 3.49 -7.45 2.06
C ILE A 157 4.28 -6.22 2.56
N ASP A 158 5.42 -6.44 3.21
CA ASP A 158 6.22 -5.34 3.77
C ASP A 158 6.88 -4.48 2.67
N THR A 159 7.16 -5.06 1.49
CA THR A 159 7.57 -4.29 0.30
C THR A 159 6.45 -3.37 -0.19
N PHE A 160 5.21 -3.85 -0.19
CA PHE A 160 4.06 -3.02 -0.55
C PHE A 160 3.77 -1.93 0.48
N VAL A 161 4.00 -2.21 1.77
CA VAL A 161 3.93 -1.19 2.84
C VAL A 161 4.94 -0.07 2.55
N MET A 162 6.17 -0.41 2.19
CA MET A 162 7.18 0.60 1.84
C MET A 162 6.86 1.33 0.53
N LEU A 163 6.33 0.64 -0.50
CA LEU A 163 5.88 1.27 -1.74
C LEU A 163 4.77 2.32 -1.45
N ARG A 164 3.76 1.94 -0.66
CA ARG A 164 2.68 2.84 -0.26
C ARG A 164 3.21 4.00 0.56
N ARG A 165 4.10 3.76 1.53
CA ARG A 165 4.72 4.80 2.37
C ARG A 165 5.47 5.84 1.53
N MET A 166 6.22 5.41 0.52
CA MET A 166 6.91 6.30 -0.41
C MET A 166 5.92 7.08 -1.30
N ALA A 167 4.84 6.44 -1.75
CA ALA A 167 3.77 7.11 -2.48
C ALA A 167 3.08 8.19 -1.62
N LEU A 168 2.83 7.91 -0.32
CA LEU A 168 2.26 8.88 0.62
C LEU A 168 3.22 10.06 0.87
N LEU A 169 4.52 9.82 0.91
CA LEU A 169 5.52 10.90 0.99
C LEU A 169 5.42 11.83 -0.23
N SER A 170 5.25 11.26 -1.44
CA SER A 170 4.99 12.03 -2.65
C SER A 170 3.68 12.80 -2.58
N TRP A 171 2.61 12.17 -2.10
CA TRP A 171 1.29 12.77 -1.93
C TRP A 171 1.32 13.98 -0.99
N ILE A 172 2.00 13.87 0.16
CA ILE A 172 2.20 14.98 1.09
C ILE A 172 2.88 16.17 0.37
N GLY A 173 3.92 15.90 -0.43
CA GLY A 173 4.62 16.94 -1.17
C GLY A 173 3.74 17.65 -2.20
N SER A 174 3.02 16.88 -3.00
CA SER A 174 2.19 17.43 -4.09
C SER A 174 0.90 18.10 -3.61
N HIS A 175 0.42 17.80 -2.40
CA HIS A 175 -0.81 18.34 -1.83
C HIS A 175 -0.56 19.24 -0.61
N ILE A 176 0.67 19.72 -0.41
CA ILE A 176 1.08 20.47 0.78
C ILE A 176 0.27 21.76 1.03
N GLU A 177 -0.46 22.24 0.05
CA GLU A 177 -1.37 23.38 0.18
C GLU A 177 -2.62 23.04 1.01
N ALA A 178 -2.99 21.75 1.15
CA ALA A 178 -4.16 21.33 1.90
C ALA A 178 -3.84 21.11 3.40
N PRO A 179 -4.84 21.25 4.30
CA PRO A 179 -4.61 21.12 5.75
C PRO A 179 -4.07 19.73 6.17
N GLU A 180 -4.64 18.64 5.66
CA GLU A 180 -4.26 17.27 6.05
C GLU A 180 -2.79 16.95 5.75
N PRO A 181 -2.25 17.19 4.54
CA PRO A 181 -0.81 17.03 4.28
C PRO A 181 0.08 17.90 5.15
N GLN A 182 -0.33 19.15 5.48
CA GLN A 182 0.41 20.03 6.38
C GLN A 182 0.53 19.47 7.80
N GLU A 183 -0.53 18.82 8.30
CA GLU A 183 -0.53 18.18 9.61
C GLU A 183 0.32 16.90 9.64
N LEU A 184 0.38 16.18 8.52
CA LEU A 184 1.12 14.92 8.38
C LEU A 184 2.61 15.11 8.05
N ALA A 185 2.98 16.21 7.40
CA ALA A 185 4.35 16.45 6.91
C ALA A 185 5.43 16.41 8.00
N PRO A 186 5.23 16.99 9.21
CA PRO A 186 6.29 17.03 10.22
C PRO A 186 6.80 15.63 10.59
N GLY A 187 8.09 15.36 10.33
CA GLY A 187 8.74 14.09 10.62
C GLY A 187 8.42 12.94 9.68
N PHE A 188 7.52 13.11 8.68
CA PHE A 188 7.12 12.01 7.80
C PHE A 188 8.28 11.47 6.95
N ALA A 189 9.12 12.34 6.39
CA ALA A 189 10.28 11.96 5.60
C ALA A 189 11.31 11.17 6.44
N SER A 190 11.64 11.66 7.64
CA SER A 190 12.59 11.00 8.53
C SER A 190 12.06 9.66 9.05
N THR A 191 10.78 9.57 9.41
CA THR A 191 10.15 8.32 9.81
C THR A 191 10.09 7.33 8.65
N THR A 192 9.83 7.80 7.43
CA THR A 192 9.87 6.94 6.23
C THR A 192 11.26 6.36 5.98
N ALA A 193 12.31 7.17 6.12
CA ALA A 193 13.69 6.70 6.00
C ALA A 193 14.04 5.68 7.10
N HIS A 194 13.61 5.92 8.35
CA HIS A 194 13.82 4.99 9.45
C HIS A 194 13.13 3.64 9.22
N LEU A 195 11.86 3.64 8.85
CA LEU A 195 11.11 2.43 8.51
C LEU A 195 11.75 1.69 7.33
N GLY A 196 12.18 2.43 6.31
CA GLY A 196 12.87 1.87 5.15
C GLY A 196 14.19 1.19 5.51
N GLN A 197 14.97 1.78 6.42
CA GLN A 197 16.22 1.15 6.91
C GLN A 197 15.91 -0.16 7.66
N ILE A 198 14.96 -0.15 8.59
CA ILE A 198 14.54 -1.35 9.32
C ILE A 198 14.04 -2.43 8.37
N TRP A 199 13.24 -2.06 7.37
CA TRP A 199 12.74 -3.00 6.38
C TRP A 199 13.89 -3.64 5.57
N MET A 200 14.83 -2.84 5.08
CA MET A 200 15.98 -3.36 4.32
C MET A 200 16.86 -4.28 5.16
N ASP A 201 17.13 -3.91 6.44
CA ASP A 201 17.93 -4.73 7.35
C ASP A 201 17.28 -6.10 7.62
N ASN A 202 15.96 -6.19 7.58
CA ASN A 202 15.20 -7.44 7.74
C ASN A 202 15.14 -8.30 6.45
N LEU A 203 15.53 -7.78 5.30
CA LEU A 203 15.59 -8.56 4.05
C LEU A 203 16.82 -9.46 3.98
N ASP A 204 17.87 -9.12 4.72
CA ASP A 204 19.17 -9.82 4.70
C ASP A 204 19.23 -10.97 5.73
N VAL A 205 18.14 -11.21 6.48
CA VAL A 205 17.99 -12.27 7.50
C VAL A 205 17.15 -13.42 6.97
#